data_1c489037bd16b93603a4effebcf65892
#
_entry.id   1c489037bd16b93603a4effebcf65892
#
_cell.length_a   1.000
_cell.length_b   1.000
_cell.length_c   1.000
_cell.angle_alpha   90.00
_cell.angle_beta   90.00
_cell.angle_gamma   90.00
#
_symmetry.space_group_name_H-M   'P 1'
#
loop_
_entity.id
_entity.type
_entity.pdbx_description
1 polymer ?
#
loop_
_entity_poly.entity_id
_entity_poly.type
_entity_poly.pdbx_seq_one_letter_code
_entity_poly.pdbx_strand_id
1 'polypeptide(L)'
;MVWIKKIIIWFIAKIIGRGLQATVRMDYNAREEIIKWKDGYTIVIDTYKNGPKICFVKQGNSLLRKKYQDDMKTDIRIIFKYTNIVYEIFTGQIGLDKAYAQNRMIVKGDIFQTLKIVRMFYICECYLFPKFIWKKIIIEKPKLTSNTFNIYMATIFGLK
;
A
#
# COMPACT_ATOMS: atom_id res chain seq x y z
N MET A 1 -0.36 22.47 12.44
CA MET A 1 -1.15 21.25 12.14
C MET A 1 -0.63 20.44 10.95
N VAL A 2 -0.17 21.04 9.84
CA VAL A 2 0.34 20.29 8.67
C VAL A 2 1.61 19.47 9.00
N TRP A 3 2.48 19.98 9.85
CA TRP A 3 3.74 19.31 10.24
C TRP A 3 3.48 17.99 11.00
N ILE A 4 2.54 17.97 11.92
CA ILE A 4 2.14 16.77 12.68
C ILE A 4 1.61 15.68 11.71
N LYS A 5 0.76 16.07 10.75
CA LYS A 5 0.27 15.14 9.73
C LYS A 5 1.39 14.53 8.90
N LYS A 6 2.42 15.32 8.55
CA LYS A 6 3.58 14.82 7.80
C LYS A 6 4.39 13.78 8.59
N ILE A 7 4.57 13.98 9.89
CA ILE A 7 5.24 13.00 10.77
C ILE A 7 4.42 11.70 10.83
N ILE A 8 3.11 11.81 11.03
CA ILE A 8 2.21 10.65 11.06
C ILE A 8 2.26 9.90 9.74
N ILE A 9 2.17 10.60 8.60
CA ILE A 9 2.28 10.00 7.27
C ILE A 9 3.61 9.25 7.10
N TRP A 10 4.71 9.85 7.53
CA TRP A 10 6.04 9.23 7.41
C TRP A 10 6.13 7.92 8.22
N PHE A 11 5.59 7.93 9.43
CA PHE A 11 5.54 6.75 10.29
C PHE A 11 4.67 5.64 9.67
N ILE A 12 3.45 6.00 9.27
CA ILE A 12 2.50 5.05 8.69
C ILE A 12 3.00 4.53 7.34
N ALA A 13 3.65 5.36 6.51
CA ALA A 13 4.25 4.91 5.25
C ALA A 13 5.28 3.79 5.45
N LYS A 14 6.05 3.83 6.54
CA LYS A 14 6.97 2.75 6.90
C LYS A 14 6.23 1.47 7.29
N ILE A 15 5.18 1.60 8.11
CA ILE A 15 4.37 0.48 8.57
C ILE A 15 3.63 -0.17 7.40
N ILE A 16 2.93 0.62 6.59
CA ILE A 16 2.21 0.12 5.40
C ILE A 16 3.18 -0.53 4.42
N GLY A 17 4.33 0.10 4.18
CA GLY A 17 5.32 -0.47 3.27
C GLY A 17 5.84 -1.84 3.72
N ARG A 18 6.09 -2.04 5.02
CA ARG A 18 6.46 -3.34 5.58
C ARG A 18 5.27 -4.31 5.62
N GLY A 19 4.11 -3.81 6.02
CA GLY A 19 2.88 -4.59 6.10
C GLY A 19 2.48 -5.16 4.75
N LEU A 20 2.56 -4.37 3.67
CA LEU A 20 2.26 -4.86 2.32
C LEU A 20 3.24 -5.93 1.87
N GLN A 21 4.55 -5.79 2.16
CA GLN A 21 5.52 -6.86 1.90
C GLN A 21 5.19 -8.14 2.65
N ALA A 22 4.89 -8.04 3.94
CA ALA A 22 4.53 -9.18 4.78
C ALA A 22 3.25 -9.84 4.27
N THR A 23 2.23 -9.04 3.95
CA THR A 23 0.94 -9.51 3.43
C THR A 23 1.14 -10.29 2.12
N VAL A 24 1.84 -9.75 1.13
CA VAL A 24 2.08 -10.42 -0.14
C VAL A 24 2.91 -11.71 0.04
N ARG A 25 3.87 -11.71 0.96
CA ARG A 25 4.68 -12.90 1.22
C ARG A 25 3.92 -14.02 1.92
N MET A 26 2.99 -13.68 2.83
CA MET A 26 2.36 -14.62 3.75
C MET A 26 0.90 -14.96 3.41
N ASP A 27 0.17 -14.04 2.76
CA ASP A 27 -1.21 -14.23 2.36
C ASP A 27 -1.30 -14.71 0.91
N TYR A 28 -1.98 -15.83 0.69
CA TYR A 28 -2.12 -16.43 -0.64
C TYR A 28 -2.88 -15.51 -1.60
N ASN A 29 -3.99 -14.91 -1.18
CA ASN A 29 -4.80 -14.06 -2.05
C ASN A 29 -4.08 -12.78 -2.45
N ALA A 30 -3.32 -12.17 -1.54
CA ALA A 30 -2.49 -11.02 -1.87
C ALA A 30 -1.36 -11.39 -2.85
N ARG A 31 -0.78 -12.58 -2.71
CA ARG A 31 0.27 -13.08 -3.60
C ARG A 31 -0.26 -13.33 -5.01
N GLU A 32 -1.45 -13.91 -5.15
CA GLU A 32 -2.09 -14.17 -6.45
C GLU A 32 -2.28 -12.90 -7.29
N GLU A 33 -2.44 -11.74 -6.66
CA GLU A 33 -2.56 -10.48 -7.39
C GLU A 33 -1.31 -10.11 -8.18
N ILE A 34 -0.13 -10.54 -7.74
CA ILE A 34 1.15 -10.20 -8.38
C ILE A 34 1.79 -11.37 -9.16
N ILE A 35 1.26 -12.58 -9.07
CA ILE A 35 1.92 -13.78 -9.59
C ILE A 35 2.22 -13.68 -11.09
N LYS A 36 1.34 -13.03 -11.85
CA LYS A 36 1.46 -12.84 -13.30
C LYS A 36 2.35 -11.65 -13.70
N TRP A 37 2.85 -10.87 -12.73
CA TRP A 37 3.75 -9.77 -13.04
C TRP A 37 5.15 -10.29 -13.35
N LYS A 38 5.84 -9.61 -14.25
CA LYS A 38 7.25 -9.89 -14.53
C LYS A 38 8.13 -9.44 -13.36
N ASP A 39 9.24 -10.13 -13.16
CA ASP A 39 10.25 -9.67 -12.22
C ASP A 39 10.81 -8.31 -12.65
N GLY A 40 11.06 -7.44 -11.68
CA GLY A 40 11.41 -6.05 -11.94
C GLY A 40 10.21 -5.10 -12.06
N TYR A 41 8.95 -5.60 -12.07
CA TYR A 41 7.76 -4.74 -12.10
C TYR A 41 7.76 -3.79 -10.90
N THR A 42 7.75 -2.49 -11.18
CA THR A 42 8.02 -1.45 -10.19
C THR A 42 6.77 -0.61 -9.91
N ILE A 43 6.42 -0.50 -8.62
CA ILE A 43 5.30 0.28 -8.11
C ILE A 43 5.84 1.39 -7.23
N VAL A 44 5.39 2.62 -7.48
CA VAL A 44 5.74 3.79 -6.65
C VAL A 44 4.49 4.48 -6.14
N ILE A 45 4.47 4.79 -4.85
CA ILE A 45 3.42 5.56 -4.20
C ILE A 45 4.03 6.85 -3.69
N ASP A 46 3.64 7.97 -4.30
CA ASP A 46 4.03 9.32 -3.90
C ASP A 46 3.02 9.86 -2.90
N THR A 47 3.44 10.07 -1.67
CA THR A 47 2.54 10.50 -0.59
C THR A 47 2.14 11.98 -0.71
N TYR A 48 3.09 12.86 -0.99
CA TYR A 48 2.89 14.28 -1.27
C TYR A 48 4.18 14.88 -1.85
N LYS A 49 4.12 16.13 -2.31
CA LYS A 49 5.31 16.83 -2.85
C LYS A 49 6.43 16.85 -1.80
N ASN A 50 7.58 16.28 -2.14
CA ASN A 50 8.74 16.10 -1.26
C ASN A 50 8.48 15.21 -0.03
N GLY A 51 7.42 14.42 -0.05
CA GLY A 51 7.11 13.42 1.00
C GLY A 51 7.79 12.08 0.79
N PRO A 52 7.60 11.15 1.75
CA PRO A 52 8.12 9.81 1.61
C PRO A 52 7.50 9.11 0.39
N LYS A 53 8.33 8.45 -0.39
CA LYS A 53 7.89 7.58 -1.48
C LYS A 53 8.00 6.13 -1.03
N ILE A 54 6.97 5.35 -1.31
CA ILE A 54 6.98 3.91 -1.05
C ILE A 54 7.19 3.24 -2.40
N CYS A 55 8.34 2.59 -2.57
CA CYS A 55 8.71 1.91 -3.81
C CYS A 55 8.80 0.42 -3.57
N PHE A 56 8.15 -0.36 -4.43
CA PHE A 56 8.21 -1.81 -4.44
C PHE A 56 8.67 -2.30 -5.81
N VAL A 57 9.47 -3.35 -5.79
CA VAL A 57 9.88 -4.09 -6.99
C VAL A 57 9.48 -5.55 -6.80
N LYS A 58 8.78 -6.10 -7.77
CA LYS A 58 8.39 -7.51 -7.77
C LYS A 58 9.63 -8.38 -8.03
N GLN A 59 9.83 -9.37 -7.18
CA GLN A 59 10.87 -10.38 -7.35
C GLN A 59 10.34 -11.74 -6.88
N GLY A 60 10.32 -12.70 -7.79
CA GLY A 60 9.69 -14.01 -7.55
C GLY A 60 8.23 -13.85 -7.13
N ASN A 61 7.85 -14.41 -6.00
CA ASN A 61 6.49 -14.31 -5.44
C ASN A 61 6.36 -13.25 -4.34
N SER A 62 7.19 -12.21 -4.37
CA SER A 62 7.26 -11.19 -3.32
C SER A 62 7.38 -9.79 -3.89
N LEU A 63 7.03 -8.81 -3.06
CA LEU A 63 7.33 -7.39 -3.29
C LEU A 63 8.49 -6.99 -2.38
N LEU A 64 9.56 -6.49 -2.96
CA LEU A 64 10.70 -5.96 -2.22
C LEU A 64 10.62 -4.43 -2.16
N ARG A 65 10.73 -3.87 -0.96
CA ARG A 65 10.90 -2.42 -0.81
C ARG A 65 12.28 -2.01 -1.31
N LYS A 66 12.30 -0.99 -2.15
CA LYS A 66 13.53 -0.33 -2.58
C LYS A 66 13.48 1.16 -2.28
N LYS A 67 14.67 1.77 -2.13
CA LYS A 67 14.77 3.23 -2.09
C LYS A 67 14.43 3.74 -3.50
N TYR A 68 13.49 4.68 -3.59
CA TYR A 68 13.15 5.32 -4.86
C TYR A 68 14.33 6.17 -5.35
N GLN A 69 14.59 6.10 -6.66
CA GLN A 69 15.52 6.96 -7.39
C GLN A 69 14.76 7.58 -8.56
N ASP A 70 15.06 8.83 -8.89
CA ASP A 70 14.25 9.58 -9.88
C ASP A 70 14.40 9.05 -11.31
N ASP A 71 15.48 8.32 -11.61
CA ASP A 71 15.78 7.66 -12.89
C ASP A 71 15.17 6.24 -13.01
N MET A 72 14.55 5.73 -11.93
CA MET A 72 13.94 4.39 -11.97
C MET A 72 12.76 4.33 -12.94
N LYS A 73 12.79 3.33 -13.84
CA LYS A 73 11.61 2.94 -14.60
C LYS A 73 10.50 2.50 -13.64
N THR A 74 9.33 3.10 -13.78
CA THR A 74 8.18 2.83 -12.94
C THR A 74 7.02 2.35 -13.81
N ASP A 75 6.47 1.16 -13.51
CA ASP A 75 5.34 0.59 -14.24
C ASP A 75 4.01 1.15 -13.76
N ILE A 76 3.87 1.31 -12.44
CA ILE A 76 2.70 1.97 -11.83
C ILE A 76 3.17 3.02 -10.84
N ARG A 77 2.58 4.21 -10.96
CA ARG A 77 2.81 5.31 -10.02
C ARG A 77 1.49 5.88 -9.53
N ILE A 78 1.28 5.84 -8.23
CA ILE A 78 0.14 6.41 -7.53
C ILE A 78 0.60 7.71 -6.88
N ILE A 79 -0.03 8.83 -7.22
CA ILE A 79 0.36 10.16 -6.76
C ILE A 79 -0.83 10.77 -6.03
N PHE A 80 -0.68 11.05 -4.76
CA PHE A 80 -1.70 11.78 -4.00
C PHE A 80 -1.52 13.28 -4.19
N LYS A 81 -2.62 13.99 -4.46
CA LYS A 81 -2.58 15.43 -4.78
C LYS A 81 -2.29 16.31 -3.58
N TYR A 82 -2.72 15.91 -2.39
CA TYR A 82 -2.64 16.73 -1.18
C TYR A 82 -2.24 15.90 0.05
N THR A 83 -1.51 16.52 0.98
CA THR A 83 -1.10 15.90 2.24
C THR A 83 -2.29 15.40 3.07
N ASN A 84 -3.41 16.13 3.06
CA ASN A 84 -4.60 15.74 3.82
C ASN A 84 -5.18 14.41 3.35
N ILE A 85 -5.24 14.17 2.02
CA ILE A 85 -5.79 12.91 1.51
C ILE A 85 -4.92 11.71 1.89
N VAL A 86 -3.59 11.87 1.90
CA VAL A 86 -2.68 10.81 2.36
C VAL A 86 -2.94 10.50 3.83
N TYR A 87 -3.10 11.53 4.65
CA TYR A 87 -3.41 11.38 6.05
C TYR A 87 -4.74 10.64 6.26
N GLU A 88 -5.80 11.02 5.54
CA GLU A 88 -7.12 10.40 5.63
C GLU A 88 -7.09 8.92 5.21
N ILE A 89 -6.35 8.58 4.14
CA ILE A 89 -6.20 7.19 3.69
C ILE A 89 -5.37 6.38 4.70
N PHE A 90 -4.22 6.91 5.11
CA PHE A 90 -3.30 6.18 5.99
C PHE A 90 -3.85 6.00 7.40
N THR A 91 -4.79 6.83 7.84
CA THR A 91 -5.49 6.68 9.11
C THR A 91 -6.84 5.94 8.99
N GLY A 92 -7.16 5.42 7.80
CA GLY A 92 -8.38 4.65 7.57
C GLY A 92 -9.68 5.45 7.63
N GLN A 93 -9.64 6.74 7.28
CA GLN A 93 -10.82 7.60 7.21
C GLN A 93 -11.52 7.49 5.85
N ILE A 94 -10.76 7.21 4.79
CA ILE A 94 -11.25 7.04 3.42
C ILE A 94 -10.49 5.92 2.72
N GLY A 95 -11.16 5.11 1.91
CA GLY A 95 -10.54 4.08 1.09
C GLY A 95 -9.88 4.65 -0.20
N LEU A 96 -8.98 3.87 -0.78
CA LEU A 96 -8.28 4.24 -2.02
C LEU A 96 -9.23 4.41 -3.20
N ASP A 97 -10.24 3.56 -3.34
CA ASP A 97 -11.28 3.61 -4.37
C ASP A 97 -12.06 4.93 -4.32
N LYS A 98 -12.51 5.32 -3.13
CA LYS A 98 -13.22 6.59 -2.92
C LYS A 98 -12.32 7.79 -3.20
N ALA A 99 -11.04 7.74 -2.80
CA ALA A 99 -10.08 8.80 -3.11
C ALA A 99 -9.85 8.94 -4.61
N TYR A 100 -9.81 7.83 -5.35
CA TYR A 100 -9.70 7.82 -6.80
C TYR A 100 -10.95 8.39 -7.46
N ALA A 101 -12.15 7.92 -7.07
CA ALA A 101 -13.43 8.40 -7.59
C ALA A 101 -13.62 9.92 -7.36
N GLN A 102 -13.11 10.46 -6.27
CA GLN A 102 -13.13 11.88 -5.95
C GLN A 102 -11.99 12.68 -6.61
N ASN A 103 -11.23 12.09 -7.53
CA ASN A 103 -10.09 12.73 -8.22
C ASN A 103 -9.05 13.33 -7.27
N ARG A 104 -8.81 12.69 -6.11
CA ARG A 104 -7.83 13.13 -5.10
C ARG A 104 -6.45 12.50 -5.28
N MET A 105 -6.34 11.55 -6.22
CA MET A 105 -5.09 10.90 -6.59
C MET A 105 -5.01 10.73 -8.10
N ILE A 106 -3.79 10.60 -8.61
CA ILE A 106 -3.48 10.35 -10.02
C ILE A 106 -2.83 8.97 -10.09
N VAL A 107 -3.27 8.16 -11.03
CA VAL A 107 -2.65 6.87 -11.35
C VAL A 107 -1.97 7.00 -12.71
N LYS A 108 -0.69 6.64 -12.78
CA LYS A 108 0.07 6.48 -14.01
C LYS A 108 0.42 5.01 -14.18
N GLY A 109 0.13 4.44 -15.34
CA GLY A 109 0.31 3.03 -15.65
C GLY A 109 -1.03 2.31 -15.93
N ASP A 110 -0.98 0.98 -15.98
CA ASP A 110 -2.14 0.15 -16.28
C ASP A 110 -3.17 0.16 -15.12
N ILE A 111 -4.42 0.53 -15.43
CA ILE A 111 -5.49 0.64 -14.45
C ILE A 111 -5.90 -0.74 -13.88
N PHE A 112 -5.87 -1.80 -14.70
CA PHE A 112 -6.22 -3.14 -14.23
C PHE A 112 -5.18 -3.68 -13.25
N GLN A 113 -3.90 -3.39 -13.49
CA GLN A 113 -2.84 -3.74 -12.54
C GLN A 113 -2.92 -2.88 -11.27
N THR A 114 -3.34 -1.62 -11.40
CA THR A 114 -3.57 -0.74 -10.25
C THR A 114 -4.68 -1.25 -9.35
N LEU A 115 -5.77 -1.80 -9.91
CA LEU A 115 -6.84 -2.43 -9.13
C LEU A 115 -6.35 -3.62 -8.30
N LYS A 116 -5.36 -4.38 -8.79
CA LYS A 116 -4.72 -5.44 -8.00
C LYS A 116 -3.96 -4.87 -6.81
N ILE A 117 -3.28 -3.73 -7.00
CA ILE A 117 -2.61 -3.03 -5.89
C ILE A 117 -3.65 -2.61 -4.84
N VAL A 118 -4.76 -2.05 -5.25
CA VAL A 118 -5.86 -1.65 -4.33
C VAL A 118 -6.36 -2.86 -3.53
N ARG A 119 -6.57 -4.02 -4.18
CA ARG A 119 -6.99 -5.25 -3.48
C ARG A 119 -5.94 -5.73 -2.47
N MET A 120 -4.66 -5.70 -2.84
CA MET A 120 -3.58 -6.02 -1.90
C MET A 120 -3.56 -5.07 -0.70
N PHE A 121 -3.80 -3.77 -0.93
CA PHE A 121 -3.93 -2.79 0.16
C PHE A 121 -5.08 -3.14 1.08
N TYR A 122 -6.26 -3.48 0.57
CA TYR A 122 -7.42 -3.86 1.38
C TYR A 122 -7.15 -5.11 2.21
N ILE A 123 -6.47 -6.12 1.67
CA ILE A 123 -6.04 -7.29 2.44
C ILE A 123 -5.08 -6.86 3.55
N CYS A 124 -4.08 -6.04 3.25
CA CYS A 124 -3.12 -5.51 4.20
C CYS A 124 -3.79 -4.69 5.32
N GLU A 125 -4.73 -3.81 4.98
CA GLU A 125 -5.49 -3.00 5.93
C GLU A 125 -6.34 -3.86 6.86
N CYS A 126 -6.93 -4.96 6.37
CA CYS A 126 -7.66 -5.91 7.21
C CYS A 126 -6.78 -6.60 8.24
N TYR A 127 -5.49 -6.76 7.98
CA TYR A 127 -4.52 -7.27 8.94
C TYR A 127 -4.04 -6.18 9.91
N LEU A 128 -3.72 -4.99 9.42
CA LEU A 128 -3.07 -3.95 10.19
C LEU A 128 -4.04 -3.07 11.00
N PHE A 129 -5.25 -2.86 10.50
CA PHE A 129 -6.22 -2.01 11.19
C PHE A 129 -7.23 -2.80 12.02
N PRO A 130 -7.66 -2.26 13.17
CA PRO A 130 -8.79 -2.80 13.93
C PRO A 130 -10.08 -2.84 13.10
N LYS A 131 -10.98 -3.77 13.44
CA LYS A 131 -12.24 -3.97 12.71
C LYS A 131 -13.08 -2.69 12.51
N PHE A 132 -13.10 -1.80 13.51
CA PHE A 132 -13.89 -0.57 13.45
C PHE A 132 -13.32 0.44 12.46
N ILE A 133 -12.05 0.34 12.07
CA ILE A 133 -11.42 1.18 11.05
C ILE A 133 -11.69 0.60 9.65
N TRP A 134 -11.27 -0.63 9.37
CA TRP A 134 -11.38 -1.16 8.02
C TRP A 134 -12.84 -1.36 7.55
N LYS A 135 -13.80 -1.59 8.46
CA LYS A 135 -15.22 -1.63 8.12
C LYS A 135 -15.78 -0.31 7.55
N LYS A 136 -15.11 0.81 7.78
CA LYS A 136 -15.51 2.12 7.23
C LYS A 136 -15.03 2.33 5.80
N ILE A 137 -13.96 1.66 5.42
CA ILE A 137 -13.25 1.87 4.15
C ILE A 137 -13.41 0.70 3.18
N ILE A 138 -13.71 -0.49 3.67
CA ILE A 138 -13.83 -1.71 2.86
C ILE A 138 -15.28 -2.17 2.87
N ILE A 139 -15.93 -2.17 1.71
CA ILE A 139 -17.33 -2.57 1.55
C ILE A 139 -17.49 -4.07 1.76
N GLU A 140 -16.63 -4.86 1.12
CA GLU A 140 -16.63 -6.32 1.21
C GLU A 140 -15.30 -6.81 1.74
N LYS A 141 -15.34 -7.56 2.86
CA LYS A 141 -14.14 -8.08 3.50
C LYS A 141 -13.43 -9.09 2.59
N PRO A 142 -12.16 -8.85 2.21
CA PRO A 142 -11.40 -9.83 1.47
C PRO A 142 -11.18 -11.10 2.31
N LYS A 143 -11.09 -12.24 1.63
CA LYS A 143 -10.75 -13.51 2.27
C LYS A 143 -9.28 -13.49 2.71
N LEU A 144 -9.07 -13.56 4.01
CA LEU A 144 -7.74 -13.61 4.61
C LEU A 144 -7.27 -15.07 4.71
N THR A 145 -6.02 -15.35 4.34
CA THR A 145 -5.45 -16.72 4.31
C THR A 145 -4.27 -16.90 5.24
N SER A 146 -3.86 -15.84 5.95
CA SER A 146 -2.75 -15.88 6.90
C SER A 146 -3.19 -15.52 8.31
N ASN A 147 -2.31 -15.75 9.29
CA ASN A 147 -2.51 -15.37 10.67
C ASN A 147 -2.14 -13.89 10.87
N THR A 148 -3.08 -13.13 11.43
CA THR A 148 -2.91 -11.69 11.73
C THR A 148 -1.68 -11.44 12.61
N PHE A 149 -1.44 -12.25 13.63
CA PHE A 149 -0.30 -12.12 14.53
C PHE A 149 1.03 -12.21 13.77
N ASN A 150 1.16 -13.19 12.86
CA ASN A 150 2.39 -13.37 12.07
C ASN A 150 2.67 -12.17 11.17
N ILE A 151 1.63 -11.59 10.56
CA ILE A 151 1.78 -10.38 9.72
C ILE A 151 2.16 -9.18 10.59
N TYR A 152 1.59 -9.03 11.79
CA TYR A 152 2.01 -7.98 12.72
C TYR A 152 3.49 -8.12 13.09
N MET A 153 3.93 -9.31 13.48
CA MET A 153 5.33 -9.56 13.84
C MET A 153 6.27 -9.28 12.67
N ALA A 154 5.94 -9.73 11.47
CA ALA A 154 6.72 -9.46 10.26
C ALA A 154 6.75 -7.95 9.90
N THR A 155 5.67 -7.23 10.17
CA THR A 155 5.60 -5.77 9.93
C THR A 155 6.47 -4.99 10.91
N ILE A 156 6.49 -5.38 12.19
CA ILE A 156 7.23 -4.68 13.24
C ILE A 156 8.72 -5.02 13.17
N PHE A 157 9.06 -6.30 13.15
CA PHE A 157 10.45 -6.78 13.24
C PHE A 157 11.13 -6.97 11.88
N GLY A 158 10.39 -6.86 10.79
CA GLY A 158 10.84 -7.14 9.45
C GLY A 158 10.75 -8.62 9.08
N LEU A 159 10.80 -8.88 7.78
CA LEU A 159 10.88 -10.24 7.24
C LEU A 159 12.34 -10.67 7.31
N LYS A 160 12.60 -11.74 8.04
CA LYS A 160 13.87 -12.48 7.96
C LYS A 160 13.89 -13.36 6.71
#